data_7448ce50c4a5f5b3f1da234206d1b597
#
_entry.id   7448ce50c4a5f5b3f1da234206d1b597
#
_cell.length_a   1.000
_cell.length_b   1.000
_cell.length_c   1.000
_cell.angle_alpha   90.00
_cell.angle_beta   90.00
_cell.angle_gamma   90.00
#
_symmetry.space_group_name_H-M   'P 1'
#
loop_
_entity.id
_entity.type
_entity.pdbx_description
1 polymer ?
#
loop_
_entity_poly.entity_id
_entity_poly.type
_entity_poly.pdbx_seq_one_letter_code
_entity_poly.pdbx_strand_id
1 'polypeptide(L)'
;MGGRVDTIESRQKVIGEHYEGAVAVRYDRFVGEMDRAERKKAVGDANVVYIYHDLIDAIGDKAATERRAFHACDETIDELSVLVKLIVREFMSSRIVITADHGFLYTAETLAEYDHTSVADVAGDVIEAGRRWAVASSDSESDTLLKVALPASAGSLVGFSPRECVRLRRPGGGENFVHGGISLQEICVPVLTFSNKRAGTRGFVASSPVGLSLVTQLESISNASFFLEFLQDAAVAGKILPANYEVFVVDRSGSPVTDIARI
;
A
#
# COMPACT_ATOMS: atom_id res chain seq x y z
N MET A 1 -24.46 -19.26 -0.83
CA MET A 1 -24.12 -19.66 0.55
C MET A 1 -22.96 -18.78 1.00
N GLY A 2 -23.19 -17.84 1.93
CA GLY A 2 -22.12 -17.02 2.48
C GLY A 2 -21.32 -17.82 3.51
N GLY A 3 -20.09 -18.18 3.21
CA GLY A 3 -19.15 -18.75 4.16
C GLY A 3 -18.26 -17.67 4.76
N ARG A 4 -17.67 -17.90 5.93
CA ARG A 4 -16.62 -17.05 6.48
C ARG A 4 -15.40 -17.10 5.56
N VAL A 5 -14.75 -15.93 5.33
CA VAL A 5 -13.56 -15.77 4.49
C VAL A 5 -12.40 -15.22 5.31
N ASP A 6 -12.28 -15.68 6.55
CA ASP A 6 -11.31 -15.26 7.54
C ASP A 6 -9.96 -16.00 7.44
N THR A 7 -9.91 -17.12 6.72
CA THR A 7 -8.67 -17.88 6.49
C THR A 7 -8.22 -17.81 5.02
N ILE A 8 -6.93 -18.05 4.77
CA ILE A 8 -6.40 -18.12 3.40
C ILE A 8 -7.07 -19.23 2.59
N GLU A 9 -7.37 -20.37 3.22
CA GLU A 9 -8.03 -21.49 2.57
C GLU A 9 -9.46 -21.13 2.11
N SER A 10 -10.22 -20.42 2.96
CA SER A 10 -11.56 -19.96 2.60
C SER A 10 -11.52 -18.89 1.50
N ARG A 11 -10.56 -17.96 1.57
CA ARG A 11 -10.31 -16.96 0.51
C ARG A 11 -9.88 -17.62 -0.80
N GLN A 12 -8.96 -18.59 -0.75
CA GLN A 12 -8.54 -19.38 -1.92
C GLN A 12 -9.73 -20.05 -2.62
N LYS A 13 -10.65 -20.62 -1.85
CA LYS A 13 -11.86 -21.26 -2.39
C LYS A 13 -12.74 -20.25 -3.15
N VAL A 14 -13.04 -19.11 -2.52
CA VAL A 14 -13.88 -18.07 -3.13
C VAL A 14 -13.23 -17.49 -4.40
N ILE A 15 -11.92 -17.23 -4.35
CA ILE A 15 -11.19 -16.70 -5.51
C ILE A 15 -11.18 -17.72 -6.65
N GLY A 16 -10.97 -19.01 -6.33
CA GLY A 16 -10.97 -20.11 -7.31
C GLY A 16 -12.32 -20.34 -8.00
N GLU A 17 -13.44 -19.98 -7.36
CA GLU A 17 -14.77 -19.99 -7.97
C GLU A 17 -14.93 -18.92 -9.07
N HIS A 18 -14.18 -17.81 -8.98
CA HIS A 18 -14.24 -16.70 -9.94
C HIS A 18 -13.11 -16.72 -10.96
N TYR A 19 -11.93 -17.21 -10.56
CA TYR A 19 -10.71 -17.24 -11.38
C TYR A 19 -10.08 -18.63 -11.27
N GLU A 20 -10.30 -19.48 -12.26
CA GLU A 20 -9.71 -20.81 -12.32
C GLU A 20 -8.17 -20.72 -12.22
N GLY A 21 -7.61 -21.54 -11.35
CA GLY A 21 -6.16 -21.56 -11.12
C GLY A 21 -5.59 -20.37 -10.37
N ALA A 22 -6.42 -19.46 -9.82
CA ALA A 22 -5.92 -18.38 -8.98
C ALA A 22 -5.34 -18.90 -7.66
N VAL A 23 -4.32 -18.21 -7.15
CA VAL A 23 -3.62 -18.56 -5.91
C VAL A 23 -3.77 -17.45 -4.89
N ALA A 24 -4.06 -17.81 -3.63
CA ALA A 24 -4.07 -16.93 -2.47
C ALA A 24 -2.95 -17.31 -1.51
N VAL A 25 -2.16 -16.33 -1.06
CA VAL A 25 -1.06 -16.55 -0.13
C VAL A 25 -0.91 -15.35 0.81
N ARG A 26 -0.42 -15.58 2.02
CA ARG A 26 -0.06 -14.49 2.95
C ARG A 26 1.32 -13.92 2.62
N TYR A 27 1.48 -12.62 2.83
CA TYR A 27 2.74 -11.91 2.62
C TYR A 27 3.88 -12.49 3.47
N ASP A 28 3.66 -12.66 4.77
CA ASP A 28 4.64 -13.20 5.71
C ASP A 28 5.21 -14.55 5.27
N ARG A 29 4.32 -15.45 4.84
CA ARG A 29 4.70 -16.74 4.31
C ARG A 29 5.43 -16.61 2.97
N PHE A 30 4.90 -15.79 2.05
CA PHE A 30 5.44 -15.67 0.69
C PHE A 30 6.84 -15.03 0.67
N VAL A 31 7.06 -13.99 1.48
CA VAL A 31 8.33 -13.24 1.50
C VAL A 31 9.27 -13.77 2.57
N GLY A 32 8.76 -14.10 3.77
CA GLY A 32 9.58 -14.43 4.93
C GLY A 32 9.93 -15.91 5.06
N GLU A 33 9.04 -16.83 4.65
CA GLU A 33 9.24 -18.27 4.89
C GLU A 33 9.65 -19.03 3.63
N MET A 34 9.17 -18.63 2.44
CA MET A 34 9.44 -19.34 1.19
C MET A 34 10.75 -18.89 0.53
N ASP A 35 11.53 -19.85 0.06
CA ASP A 35 12.60 -19.58 -0.88
C ASP A 35 12.05 -19.36 -2.32
N ARG A 36 12.96 -19.06 -3.27
CA ARG A 36 12.56 -18.81 -4.66
C ARG A 36 11.89 -20.02 -5.34
N ALA A 37 12.34 -21.22 -5.04
CA ALA A 37 11.80 -22.44 -5.66
C ALA A 37 10.41 -22.74 -5.10
N GLU A 38 10.23 -22.55 -3.80
CA GLU A 38 8.94 -22.71 -3.11
C GLU A 38 7.92 -21.68 -3.58
N ARG A 39 8.30 -20.40 -3.74
CA ARG A 39 7.42 -19.36 -4.31
C ARG A 39 6.99 -19.73 -5.73
N LYS A 40 7.91 -20.17 -6.58
CA LYS A 40 7.58 -20.62 -7.94
C LYS A 40 6.62 -21.80 -7.94
N LYS A 41 6.82 -22.75 -7.04
CA LYS A 41 5.93 -23.91 -6.89
C LYS A 41 4.55 -23.49 -6.38
N ALA A 42 4.49 -22.56 -5.42
CA ALA A 42 3.23 -22.08 -4.85
C ALA A 42 2.40 -21.29 -5.88
N VAL A 43 3.04 -20.46 -6.70
CA VAL A 43 2.39 -19.70 -7.77
C VAL A 43 2.03 -20.61 -8.96
N GLY A 44 2.90 -21.59 -9.32
CA GLY A 44 2.70 -22.47 -10.45
C GLY A 44 2.42 -21.71 -11.75
N ASP A 45 1.39 -22.13 -12.47
CA ASP A 45 0.90 -21.53 -13.72
C ASP A 45 -0.28 -20.56 -13.48
N ALA A 46 -0.43 -20.06 -12.26
CA ALA A 46 -1.56 -19.18 -11.91
C ALA A 46 -1.52 -17.88 -12.74
N ASN A 47 -2.68 -17.55 -13.33
CA ASN A 47 -2.87 -16.30 -14.05
C ASN A 47 -3.10 -15.11 -13.11
N VAL A 48 -3.59 -15.39 -11.89
CA VAL A 48 -3.87 -14.40 -10.85
C VAL A 48 -3.34 -14.91 -9.51
N VAL A 49 -2.59 -14.07 -8.83
CA VAL A 49 -2.08 -14.35 -7.49
C VAL A 49 -2.51 -13.21 -6.55
N TYR A 50 -3.22 -13.57 -5.48
CA TYR A 50 -3.58 -12.66 -4.40
C TYR A 50 -2.61 -12.83 -3.24
N ILE A 51 -1.87 -11.77 -2.90
CA ILE A 51 -0.97 -11.74 -1.76
C ILE A 51 -1.61 -10.84 -0.70
N TYR A 52 -2.01 -11.44 0.42
CA TYR A 52 -2.65 -10.75 1.53
C TYR A 52 -1.60 -10.24 2.51
N HIS A 53 -1.68 -8.97 2.82
CA HIS A 53 -0.84 -8.27 3.78
C HIS A 53 -1.75 -7.64 4.84
N ASP A 54 -1.48 -7.86 6.13
CA ASP A 54 -2.36 -7.48 7.22
C ASP A 54 -1.68 -6.71 8.37
N LEU A 55 -0.47 -6.18 8.16
CA LEU A 55 0.31 -5.53 9.22
C LEU A 55 -0.43 -4.34 9.86
N ILE A 56 -1.12 -3.53 9.05
CA ILE A 56 -1.82 -2.33 9.53
C ILE A 56 -2.92 -2.73 10.51
N ASP A 57 -3.79 -3.67 10.13
CA ASP A 57 -4.88 -4.14 10.98
C ASP A 57 -4.37 -4.94 12.19
N ALA A 58 -3.36 -5.78 11.98
CA ALA A 58 -2.75 -6.56 13.07
C ALA A 58 -2.19 -5.67 14.20
N ILE A 59 -1.74 -4.46 13.88
CA ILE A 59 -1.25 -3.46 14.83
C ILE A 59 -2.38 -2.54 15.30
N GLY A 60 -3.23 -2.09 14.39
CA GLY A 60 -4.28 -1.11 14.64
C GLY A 60 -5.42 -1.64 15.53
N ASP A 61 -5.85 -2.87 15.33
CA ASP A 61 -7.00 -3.46 16.04
C ASP A 61 -6.77 -3.73 17.53
N LYS A 62 -5.55 -3.59 18.00
CA LYS A 62 -5.20 -3.88 19.41
C LYS A 62 -4.99 -2.58 20.18
N ALA A 63 -5.73 -2.39 21.27
CA ALA A 63 -5.58 -1.22 22.17
C ALA A 63 -4.13 -0.94 22.61
N ALA A 64 -3.32 -2.00 22.75
CA ALA A 64 -1.92 -1.86 23.16
C ALA A 64 -1.01 -1.29 22.07
N THR A 65 -1.39 -1.44 20.81
CA THR A 65 -0.53 -1.10 19.64
C THR A 65 -1.16 -0.11 18.67
N GLU A 66 -2.46 0.20 18.78
CA GLU A 66 -3.19 1.07 17.84
C GLU A 66 -2.54 2.46 17.61
N ARG A 67 -1.82 2.99 18.62
CA ARG A 67 -1.06 4.25 18.48
C ARG A 67 0.10 4.18 17.49
N ARG A 68 0.48 2.97 17.09
CA ARG A 68 1.53 2.72 16.08
C ARG A 68 0.97 2.51 14.68
N ALA A 69 -0.32 2.72 14.44
CA ALA A 69 -0.97 2.47 13.15
C ALA A 69 -0.28 3.19 11.98
N PHE A 70 0.11 4.45 12.13
CA PHE A 70 0.83 5.18 11.07
C PHE A 70 2.25 4.65 10.84
N HIS A 71 2.94 4.21 11.87
CA HIS A 71 4.22 3.53 11.71
C HIS A 71 4.06 2.21 10.96
N ALA A 72 2.99 1.46 11.25
CA ALA A 72 2.65 0.26 10.48
C ALA A 72 2.33 0.58 9.01
N CYS A 73 1.74 1.74 8.71
CA CYS A 73 1.55 2.19 7.33
C CYS A 73 2.89 2.41 6.61
N ASP A 74 3.84 3.11 7.24
CA ASP A 74 5.17 3.35 6.66
C ASP A 74 5.91 2.03 6.43
N GLU A 75 5.90 1.14 7.40
CA GLU A 75 6.50 -0.20 7.30
C GLU A 75 5.86 -1.02 6.18
N THR A 76 4.52 -0.98 6.06
CA THR A 76 3.78 -1.63 4.97
C THR A 76 4.18 -1.10 3.60
N ILE A 77 4.39 0.20 3.43
CA ILE A 77 4.83 0.80 2.16
C ILE A 77 6.21 0.25 1.77
N ASP A 78 7.12 0.17 2.72
CA ASP A 78 8.47 -0.39 2.49
C ASP A 78 8.40 -1.88 2.12
N GLU A 79 7.62 -2.67 2.85
CA GLU A 79 7.41 -4.10 2.58
C GLU A 79 6.78 -4.34 1.20
N LEU A 80 5.75 -3.59 0.83
CA LEU A 80 5.13 -3.67 -0.49
C LEU A 80 6.09 -3.25 -1.61
N SER A 81 6.97 -2.27 -1.36
CA SER A 81 8.01 -1.88 -2.30
C SER A 81 9.02 -3.00 -2.55
N VAL A 82 9.40 -3.73 -1.51
CA VAL A 82 10.25 -4.94 -1.61
C VAL A 82 9.52 -6.05 -2.36
N LEU A 83 8.26 -6.29 -2.04
CA LEU A 83 7.42 -7.30 -2.70
C LEU A 83 7.29 -7.04 -4.20
N VAL A 84 7.01 -5.81 -4.63
CA VAL A 84 6.92 -5.45 -6.06
C VAL A 84 8.23 -5.77 -6.78
N LYS A 85 9.38 -5.41 -6.20
CA LYS A 85 10.70 -5.71 -6.77
C LYS A 85 10.95 -7.22 -6.87
N LEU A 86 10.55 -7.99 -5.85
CA LEU A 86 10.66 -9.44 -5.81
C LEU A 86 9.81 -10.09 -6.92
N ILE A 87 8.53 -9.69 -7.04
CA ILE A 87 7.61 -10.22 -8.04
C ILE A 87 8.12 -9.95 -9.46
N VAL A 88 8.58 -8.73 -9.74
CA VAL A 88 9.14 -8.37 -11.04
C VAL A 88 10.38 -9.21 -11.36
N ARG A 89 11.28 -9.39 -10.41
CA ARG A 89 12.53 -10.14 -10.59
C ARG A 89 12.32 -11.64 -10.76
N GLU A 90 11.42 -12.25 -9.99
CA GLU A 90 11.28 -13.71 -9.95
C GLU A 90 10.25 -14.25 -10.94
N PHE A 91 9.16 -13.52 -11.18
CA PHE A 91 8.05 -13.98 -12.00
C PHE A 91 7.89 -13.20 -13.30
N MET A 92 8.66 -12.12 -13.48
CA MET A 92 8.55 -11.24 -14.66
C MET A 92 7.12 -10.77 -14.92
N SER A 93 6.34 -10.60 -13.85
CA SER A 93 4.95 -10.18 -13.96
C SER A 93 4.83 -8.87 -14.74
N SER A 94 3.86 -8.82 -15.64
CA SER A 94 3.60 -7.64 -16.48
C SER A 94 2.74 -6.60 -15.77
N ARG A 95 1.94 -7.03 -14.78
CA ARG A 95 1.00 -6.16 -14.08
C ARG A 95 0.90 -6.55 -12.61
N ILE A 96 1.02 -5.57 -11.73
CA ILE A 96 0.81 -5.71 -10.28
C ILE A 96 -0.20 -4.64 -9.88
N VAL A 97 -1.20 -5.03 -9.10
CA VAL A 97 -2.19 -4.12 -8.51
C VAL A 97 -2.05 -4.19 -7.00
N ILE A 98 -1.94 -3.05 -6.35
CA ILE A 98 -1.98 -2.91 -4.90
C ILE A 98 -3.25 -2.14 -4.54
N THR A 99 -4.03 -2.70 -3.64
CA THR A 99 -5.26 -2.08 -3.12
C THR A 99 -5.49 -2.56 -1.69
N ALA A 100 -6.49 -2.00 -1.02
CA ALA A 100 -6.94 -2.45 0.30
C ALA A 100 -8.42 -2.87 0.23
N ASP A 101 -8.89 -3.62 1.19
CA ASP A 101 -10.28 -4.00 1.37
C ASP A 101 -11.11 -2.89 2.03
N HIS A 102 -10.50 -2.11 2.91
CA HIS A 102 -11.06 -0.91 3.52
C HIS A 102 -9.95 0.09 3.92
N GLY A 103 -10.35 1.28 4.31
CA GLY A 103 -9.51 2.21 5.04
C GLY A 103 -9.89 2.23 6.52
N PHE A 104 -9.46 3.24 7.27
CA PHE A 104 -9.71 3.33 8.71
C PHE A 104 -9.87 4.76 9.18
N LEU A 105 -10.53 4.94 10.32
CA LEU A 105 -10.50 6.17 11.11
C LEU A 105 -9.47 6.04 12.22
N TYR A 106 -8.70 7.09 12.42
CA TYR A 106 -7.76 7.19 13.53
C TYR A 106 -7.98 8.48 14.31
N THR A 107 -8.04 8.39 15.64
CA THR A 107 -8.12 9.52 16.56
C THR A 107 -6.96 9.40 17.54
N ALA A 108 -6.07 10.40 17.59
CA ALA A 108 -4.89 10.36 18.45
C ALA A 108 -5.22 10.59 19.95
N GLU A 109 -6.28 11.35 20.21
CA GLU A 109 -6.71 11.72 21.55
C GLU A 109 -7.64 10.66 22.17
N THR A 110 -7.77 10.72 23.48
CA THR A 110 -8.75 9.90 24.20
C THR A 110 -10.16 10.36 23.81
N LEU A 111 -11.02 9.41 23.45
CA LEU A 111 -12.38 9.68 23.06
C LEU A 111 -13.21 10.14 24.27
N ALA A 112 -14.03 11.16 24.06
CA ALA A 112 -14.97 11.66 25.04
C ALA A 112 -16.31 10.89 24.99
N GLU A 113 -17.17 11.14 25.96
CA GLU A 113 -18.48 10.48 26.06
C GLU A 113 -19.35 10.72 24.81
N TYR A 114 -19.29 11.93 24.25
CA TYR A 114 -20.04 12.31 23.05
C TYR A 114 -19.50 11.72 21.75
N ASP A 115 -18.30 11.11 21.78
CA ASP A 115 -17.74 10.38 20.64
C ASP A 115 -18.28 8.95 20.55
N HIS A 116 -19.24 8.60 21.40
CA HIS A 116 -19.84 7.28 21.46
C HIS A 116 -21.36 7.32 21.29
N THR A 117 -21.87 6.25 20.69
CA THR A 117 -23.31 5.95 20.61
C THR A 117 -23.56 4.48 20.95
N SER A 118 -24.81 4.06 20.98
CA SER A 118 -25.16 2.70 21.42
C SER A 118 -25.76 1.86 20.31
N VAL A 119 -25.44 0.58 20.29
CA VAL A 119 -26.15 -0.42 19.47
C VAL A 119 -27.61 -0.59 19.94
N ALA A 120 -27.91 -0.27 21.21
CA ALA A 120 -29.27 -0.32 21.74
C ALA A 120 -30.23 0.66 21.05
N ASP A 121 -29.70 1.63 20.29
CA ASP A 121 -30.52 2.55 19.50
C ASP A 121 -31.07 1.88 18.21
N VAL A 122 -30.68 0.64 17.92
CA VAL A 122 -31.28 -0.15 16.84
C VAL A 122 -32.50 -0.88 17.38
N ALA A 123 -33.67 -0.53 16.88
CA ALA A 123 -34.89 -1.25 17.15
C ALA A 123 -34.96 -2.48 16.24
N GLY A 124 -34.79 -3.67 16.81
CA GLY A 124 -34.78 -4.94 16.11
C GLY A 124 -33.65 -5.87 16.55
N ASP A 125 -33.49 -6.98 15.85
CA ASP A 125 -32.51 -8.00 16.19
C ASP A 125 -31.14 -7.68 15.60
N VAL A 126 -30.22 -7.20 16.45
CA VAL A 126 -28.81 -7.02 16.07
C VAL A 126 -28.07 -8.36 16.13
N ILE A 127 -27.57 -8.77 14.99
CA ILE A 127 -26.88 -10.05 14.81
C ILE A 127 -25.41 -9.94 15.18
N GLU A 128 -24.75 -8.88 14.72
CA GLU A 128 -23.34 -8.63 14.97
C GLU A 128 -23.06 -7.13 14.91
N ALA A 129 -22.07 -6.67 15.67
CA ALA A 129 -21.65 -5.29 15.62
C ALA A 129 -20.15 -5.12 15.93
N GLY A 130 -19.52 -4.18 15.25
CA GLY A 130 -18.20 -3.65 15.52
C GLY A 130 -18.29 -2.25 16.15
N ARG A 131 -17.20 -1.50 16.13
CA ARG A 131 -17.19 -0.11 16.62
C ARG A 131 -17.74 0.91 15.62
N ARG A 132 -17.78 0.55 14.34
CA ARG A 132 -18.22 1.43 13.26
C ARG A 132 -19.40 0.88 12.46
N TRP A 133 -19.88 -0.29 12.79
CA TRP A 133 -20.94 -0.96 12.05
C TRP A 133 -21.78 -1.87 12.96
N ALA A 134 -23.02 -2.10 12.56
CA ALA A 134 -23.84 -3.18 13.07
C ALA A 134 -24.62 -3.82 11.92
N VAL A 135 -24.88 -5.11 12.03
CA VAL A 135 -25.74 -5.88 11.12
C VAL A 135 -26.95 -6.36 11.89
N ALA A 136 -28.12 -6.12 11.34
CA ALA A 136 -29.38 -6.49 11.97
C ALA A 136 -30.35 -7.08 10.92
N SER A 137 -31.49 -7.61 11.40
CA SER A 137 -32.59 -8.06 10.54
C SER A 137 -33.11 -6.89 9.68
N SER A 138 -33.64 -7.19 8.51
CA SER A 138 -34.04 -6.21 7.49
C SER A 138 -35.14 -5.24 7.94
N ASP A 139 -35.95 -5.63 8.91
CA ASP A 139 -37.02 -4.84 9.53
C ASP A 139 -36.56 -3.93 10.66
N SER A 140 -35.25 -3.99 11.01
CA SER A 140 -34.68 -3.13 12.05
C SER A 140 -34.57 -1.68 11.59
N GLU A 141 -34.76 -0.75 12.53
CA GLU A 141 -34.71 0.70 12.32
C GLU A 141 -33.85 1.39 13.40
N SER A 142 -33.35 2.57 13.11
CA SER A 142 -32.65 3.42 14.07
C SER A 142 -32.82 4.89 13.72
N ASP A 143 -33.06 5.73 14.70
CA ASP A 143 -33.13 7.18 14.53
C ASP A 143 -31.75 7.86 14.59
N THR A 144 -30.78 7.21 15.21
CA THR A 144 -29.41 7.76 15.45
C THR A 144 -28.37 7.25 14.48
N LEU A 145 -28.52 6.03 13.96
CA LEU A 145 -27.58 5.39 13.05
C LEU A 145 -28.06 5.49 11.60
N LEU A 146 -27.10 5.54 10.68
CA LEU A 146 -27.40 5.48 9.26
C LEU A 146 -27.69 4.03 8.84
N LYS A 147 -28.84 3.81 8.23
CA LYS A 147 -29.23 2.52 7.66
C LYS A 147 -28.53 2.32 6.32
N VAL A 148 -27.89 1.18 6.12
CA VAL A 148 -27.10 0.85 4.94
C VAL A 148 -27.60 -0.45 4.33
N ALA A 149 -27.87 -0.44 3.05
CA ALA A 149 -28.25 -1.66 2.33
C ALA A 149 -27.07 -2.64 2.25
N LEU A 150 -27.36 -3.91 2.45
CA LEU A 150 -26.42 -5.03 2.29
C LEU A 150 -26.83 -5.89 1.10
N PRO A 151 -26.41 -5.56 -0.14
CA PRO A 151 -26.87 -6.26 -1.35
C PRO A 151 -26.61 -7.77 -1.33
N ALA A 152 -25.47 -8.18 -0.73
CA ALA A 152 -25.09 -9.59 -0.62
C ALA A 152 -26.04 -10.43 0.25
N SER A 153 -26.88 -9.81 1.07
CA SER A 153 -27.85 -10.48 1.94
C SER A 153 -29.18 -10.83 1.25
N ALA A 154 -29.33 -10.46 -0.03
CA ALA A 154 -30.59 -10.59 -0.77
C ALA A 154 -31.80 -9.96 -0.03
N GLY A 155 -31.57 -8.91 0.74
CA GLY A 155 -32.60 -8.16 1.47
C GLY A 155 -33.00 -8.75 2.83
N SER A 156 -32.34 -9.80 3.30
CA SER A 156 -32.61 -10.41 4.62
C SER A 156 -31.96 -9.65 5.78
N LEU A 157 -30.90 -8.88 5.50
CA LEU A 157 -30.13 -8.13 6.49
C LEU A 157 -29.96 -6.68 6.08
N VAL A 158 -29.75 -5.83 7.08
CA VAL A 158 -29.44 -4.41 6.93
C VAL A 158 -28.24 -4.04 7.79
N GLY A 159 -27.42 -3.12 7.28
CA GLY A 159 -26.32 -2.53 8.02
C GLY A 159 -26.73 -1.24 8.72
N PHE A 160 -26.07 -0.93 9.82
CA PHE A 160 -26.12 0.37 10.47
C PHE A 160 -24.70 0.89 10.69
N SER A 161 -24.51 2.17 10.48
CA SER A 161 -23.24 2.85 10.75
C SER A 161 -23.49 4.13 11.54
N PRO A 162 -22.67 4.42 12.55
CA PRO A 162 -22.72 5.71 13.20
C PRO A 162 -22.34 6.82 12.24
N ARG A 163 -22.90 8.00 12.48
CA ARG A 163 -22.56 9.22 11.74
C ARG A 163 -21.16 9.70 12.15
N GLU A 164 -20.54 10.49 11.28
CA GLU A 164 -19.26 11.15 11.55
C GLU A 164 -18.17 10.19 12.08
N CYS A 165 -17.37 10.63 13.04
CA CYS A 165 -16.31 9.83 13.65
C CYS A 165 -16.75 9.13 14.95
N VAL A 166 -18.05 9.04 15.25
CA VAL A 166 -18.58 8.42 16.46
C VAL A 166 -18.39 6.90 16.45
N ARG A 167 -18.18 6.29 17.60
CA ARG A 167 -18.05 4.83 17.78
C ARG A 167 -19.25 4.23 18.47
N LEU A 168 -19.60 3.01 18.09
CA LEU A 168 -20.51 2.18 18.86
C LEU A 168 -19.80 1.67 20.12
N ARG A 169 -20.44 1.82 21.29
CA ARG A 169 -19.91 1.28 22.55
C ARG A 169 -19.79 -0.23 22.48
N ARG A 170 -18.58 -0.72 22.64
CA ARG A 170 -18.28 -2.16 22.66
C ARG A 170 -17.24 -2.45 23.73
N PRO A 171 -17.39 -3.55 24.49
CA PRO A 171 -16.36 -3.96 25.45
C PRO A 171 -15.10 -4.42 24.74
N GLY A 172 -13.95 -4.10 25.35
CA GLY A 172 -12.61 -4.52 24.87
C GLY A 172 -12.13 -3.81 23.60
N GLY A 173 -10.89 -4.10 23.19
CA GLY A 173 -10.28 -3.58 21.96
C GLY A 173 -9.81 -2.14 22.03
N GLY A 174 -9.18 -1.67 20.94
CA GLY A 174 -8.81 -0.27 20.72
C GLY A 174 -10.01 0.57 20.30
N GLU A 175 -9.90 1.88 20.44
CA GLU A 175 -10.92 2.83 20.01
C GLU A 175 -10.36 3.93 19.12
N ASN A 176 -9.04 4.09 19.13
CA ASN A 176 -8.36 5.10 18.34
C ASN A 176 -8.29 4.69 16.87
N PHE A 177 -8.00 3.42 16.58
CA PHE A 177 -8.02 2.83 15.24
C PHE A 177 -9.32 2.02 15.08
N VAL A 178 -10.16 2.39 14.11
CA VAL A 178 -11.43 1.70 13.84
C VAL A 178 -11.75 1.71 12.36
N HIS A 179 -12.48 0.71 11.86
CA HIS A 179 -12.89 0.57 10.48
C HIS A 179 -14.26 -0.10 10.32
N GLY A 180 -14.73 -0.23 9.09
CA GLY A 180 -15.98 -0.91 8.77
C GLY A 180 -17.21 -0.01 8.72
N GLY A 181 -17.06 1.30 8.97
CA GLY A 181 -18.13 2.29 8.77
C GLY A 181 -18.19 2.80 7.33
N ILE A 182 -18.92 3.90 7.15
CA ILE A 182 -19.21 4.50 5.82
C ILE A 182 -18.56 5.87 5.62
N SER A 183 -17.63 6.27 6.45
CA SER A 183 -16.88 7.51 6.20
C SER A 183 -15.96 7.36 4.97
N LEU A 184 -15.61 8.48 4.34
CA LEU A 184 -14.71 8.46 3.20
C LEU A 184 -13.36 7.80 3.53
N GLN A 185 -12.87 7.99 4.75
CA GLN A 185 -11.64 7.40 5.24
C GLN A 185 -11.72 5.87 5.35
N GLU A 186 -12.91 5.32 5.57
CA GLU A 186 -13.14 3.88 5.71
C GLU A 186 -13.45 3.19 4.37
N ILE A 187 -14.16 3.88 3.45
CA ILE A 187 -14.63 3.27 2.19
C ILE A 187 -13.76 3.61 0.97
N CYS A 188 -12.96 4.68 1.02
CA CYS A 188 -12.07 5.04 -0.08
C CYS A 188 -10.72 4.35 0.09
N VAL A 189 -10.37 3.48 -0.84
CA VAL A 189 -9.09 2.78 -0.87
C VAL A 189 -8.27 3.16 -2.10
N PRO A 190 -6.93 3.16 -2.01
CA PRO A 190 -6.09 3.39 -3.17
C PRO A 190 -6.11 2.18 -4.10
N VAL A 191 -5.94 2.43 -5.39
CA VAL A 191 -5.67 1.40 -6.40
C VAL A 191 -4.42 1.80 -7.16
N LEU A 192 -3.29 1.17 -6.86
CA LEU A 192 -2.02 1.41 -7.52
C LEU A 192 -1.77 0.32 -8.55
N THR A 193 -1.47 0.70 -9.78
CA THR A 193 -1.14 -0.26 -10.84
C THR A 193 0.28 -0.07 -11.31
N PHE A 194 1.08 -1.11 -11.21
CA PHE A 194 2.43 -1.18 -11.75
C PHE A 194 2.43 -2.01 -13.02
N SER A 195 3.07 -1.49 -14.07
CA SER A 195 3.28 -2.20 -15.32
C SER A 195 4.76 -2.37 -15.57
N ASN A 196 5.22 -3.62 -15.61
CA ASN A 196 6.58 -3.95 -15.97
C ASN A 196 6.68 -4.06 -17.50
N LYS A 197 7.38 -3.11 -18.12
CA LYS A 197 7.56 -3.08 -19.58
C LYS A 197 8.98 -3.54 -19.94
N ARG A 198 9.08 -4.41 -20.93
CA ARG A 198 10.38 -4.88 -21.44
C ARG A 198 10.99 -3.83 -22.37
N ALA A 199 12.33 -3.83 -22.43
CA ALA A 199 13.05 -3.04 -23.41
C ALA A 199 12.53 -3.31 -24.84
N GLY A 200 12.38 -2.26 -25.63
CA GLY A 200 11.85 -2.34 -27.01
C GLY A 200 10.33 -2.35 -27.13
N THR A 201 9.56 -2.41 -26.02
CA THR A 201 8.08 -2.30 -26.08
C THR A 201 7.62 -0.84 -26.02
N ARG A 202 6.47 -0.56 -26.62
CA ARG A 202 5.88 0.80 -26.61
C ARG A 202 5.69 1.30 -25.18
N GLY A 203 6.26 2.49 -24.91
CA GLY A 203 6.20 3.13 -23.58
C GLY A 203 7.20 2.56 -22.58
N PHE A 204 8.18 1.76 -22.99
CA PHE A 204 9.36 1.51 -22.20
C PHE A 204 10.21 2.78 -22.12
N VAL A 205 10.61 3.16 -20.92
CA VAL A 205 11.54 4.25 -20.66
C VAL A 205 12.70 3.66 -19.87
N ALA A 206 13.90 3.65 -20.48
CA ALA A 206 15.10 3.24 -19.78
C ALA A 206 15.41 4.23 -18.65
N SER A 207 15.96 3.74 -17.56
CA SER A 207 16.58 4.60 -16.56
C SER A 207 17.93 5.10 -17.08
N SER A 208 18.25 6.35 -16.81
CA SER A 208 19.51 6.99 -17.14
C SER A 208 20.06 7.71 -15.91
N PRO A 209 21.39 7.84 -15.79
CA PRO A 209 21.94 8.75 -14.79
C PRO A 209 21.50 10.17 -15.08
N VAL A 210 21.41 11.01 -14.05
CA VAL A 210 21.18 12.45 -14.21
C VAL A 210 22.35 13.05 -15.00
N GLY A 211 22.04 13.87 -16.02
CA GLY A 211 23.08 14.55 -16.80
C GLY A 211 23.71 15.72 -16.05
N LEU A 212 24.94 16.01 -16.40
CA LEU A 212 25.70 17.15 -15.86
C LEU A 212 26.31 17.92 -17.04
N SER A 213 25.95 19.19 -17.15
CA SER A 213 26.45 20.08 -18.20
C SER A 213 27.44 21.09 -17.65
N LEU A 214 28.58 21.24 -18.28
CA LEU A 214 29.55 22.28 -17.94
C LEU A 214 29.01 23.65 -18.41
N VAL A 215 28.85 24.58 -17.46
CA VAL A 215 28.37 25.95 -17.72
C VAL A 215 29.55 26.93 -17.97
N THR A 216 30.64 26.70 -17.27
CA THR A 216 31.84 27.54 -17.41
C THR A 216 32.45 27.42 -18.79
N GLN A 217 32.61 28.55 -19.48
CA GLN A 217 33.32 28.63 -20.74
C GLN A 217 34.77 29.10 -20.47
N LEU A 218 35.73 28.24 -20.72
CA LEU A 218 37.17 28.54 -20.58
C LEU A 218 37.84 28.34 -21.93
N GLU A 219 38.47 29.39 -22.43
CA GLU A 219 39.32 29.29 -23.63
C GLU A 219 40.72 28.75 -23.31
N SER A 220 41.23 29.05 -22.12
CA SER A 220 42.51 28.57 -21.61
C SER A 220 42.55 28.60 -20.09
N ILE A 221 43.34 27.72 -19.48
CA ILE A 221 43.61 27.66 -18.05
C ILE A 221 45.10 28.05 -17.86
N SER A 222 45.34 29.22 -17.24
CA SER A 222 46.68 29.72 -16.96
C SER A 222 47.02 29.74 -15.46
N ASN A 223 46.02 29.50 -14.59
CA ASN A 223 46.19 29.52 -13.14
C ASN A 223 46.20 28.10 -12.58
N ALA A 224 46.96 27.89 -11.49
CA ALA A 224 46.99 26.63 -10.77
C ALA A 224 45.66 26.28 -10.06
N SER A 225 44.80 27.29 -9.80
CA SER A 225 43.47 27.14 -9.23
C SER A 225 42.47 27.84 -10.13
N PHE A 226 41.38 27.10 -10.45
CA PHE A 226 40.28 27.60 -11.27
C PHE A 226 38.98 26.96 -10.80
N PHE A 227 37.85 27.55 -11.18
CA PHE A 227 36.52 27.09 -10.84
C PHE A 227 35.80 26.62 -12.10
N LEU A 228 35.08 25.51 -11.99
CA LEU A 228 34.17 25.01 -12.99
C LEU A 228 32.77 24.94 -12.40
N GLU A 229 31.81 25.53 -13.09
CA GLU A 229 30.38 25.45 -12.72
C GLU A 229 29.70 24.41 -13.58
N PHE A 230 28.96 23.55 -12.95
CA PHE A 230 28.15 22.51 -13.59
C PHE A 230 26.69 22.72 -13.27
N LEU A 231 25.84 22.51 -14.26
CA LEU A 231 24.39 22.48 -14.11
C LEU A 231 23.93 21.03 -14.18
N GLN A 232 23.13 20.62 -13.21
CA GLN A 232 22.40 19.37 -13.27
C GLN A 232 21.25 19.51 -14.26
N ASP A 233 21.23 18.67 -15.32
CA ASP A 233 20.33 18.83 -16.46
C ASP A 233 18.85 18.57 -16.12
N ALA A 234 18.59 17.74 -15.10
CA ALA A 234 17.24 17.41 -14.67
C ALA A 234 17.20 17.02 -13.19
N ALA A 235 16.03 17.11 -12.57
CA ALA A 235 15.83 16.61 -11.22
C ALA A 235 15.98 15.08 -11.16
N VAL A 236 16.62 14.57 -10.10
CA VAL A 236 16.66 13.13 -9.81
C VAL A 236 15.27 12.68 -9.38
N ALA A 237 14.52 12.07 -10.30
CA ALA A 237 13.18 11.58 -10.06
C ALA A 237 12.79 10.49 -11.09
N GLY A 238 11.98 9.55 -10.69
CA GLY A 238 11.42 8.52 -11.57
C GLY A 238 12.50 7.64 -12.21
N LYS A 239 12.77 7.84 -13.50
CA LYS A 239 13.76 7.09 -14.30
C LYS A 239 15.12 7.80 -14.40
N ILE A 240 15.25 9.00 -13.86
CA ILE A 240 16.51 9.73 -13.76
C ILE A 240 17.13 9.40 -12.41
N LEU A 241 18.23 8.64 -12.45
CA LEU A 241 18.89 8.12 -11.26
C LEU A 241 20.00 9.07 -10.81
N PRO A 242 20.35 9.10 -9.50
CA PRO A 242 21.51 9.81 -9.03
C PRO A 242 22.78 9.21 -9.65
N ALA A 243 23.79 10.03 -9.85
CA ALA A 243 25.07 9.62 -10.39
C ALA A 243 26.21 10.36 -9.68
N ASN A 244 27.35 9.72 -9.59
CA ASN A 244 28.60 10.34 -9.17
C ASN A 244 29.44 10.57 -10.42
N TYR A 245 30.03 11.77 -10.52
CA TYR A 245 30.88 12.13 -11.63
C TYR A 245 32.30 12.35 -11.16
N GLU A 246 33.27 11.92 -11.97
CA GLU A 246 34.67 12.26 -11.83
C GLU A 246 35.01 13.33 -12.88
N VAL A 247 35.51 14.46 -12.42
CA VAL A 247 35.85 15.62 -13.26
C VAL A 247 37.35 15.86 -13.17
N PHE A 248 38.00 15.93 -14.31
CA PHE A 248 39.42 16.26 -14.43
C PHE A 248 39.71 16.90 -15.81
N VAL A 249 40.78 17.64 -15.90
CA VAL A 249 41.21 18.23 -17.17
C VAL A 249 42.23 17.32 -17.84
N VAL A 250 42.13 17.18 -19.13
CA VAL A 250 43.10 16.46 -19.96
C VAL A 250 43.82 17.41 -20.91
N ASP A 251 45.04 17.05 -21.24
CA ASP A 251 45.77 17.73 -22.32
C ASP A 251 45.31 17.27 -23.72
N ARG A 252 45.92 17.79 -24.77
CA ARG A 252 45.60 17.43 -26.16
C ARG A 252 45.81 15.94 -26.49
N SER A 253 46.64 15.24 -25.71
CA SER A 253 46.89 13.83 -25.85
C SER A 253 45.87 12.95 -25.13
N GLY A 254 44.98 13.54 -24.33
CA GLY A 254 44.00 12.85 -23.46
C GLY A 254 44.55 12.47 -22.09
N SER A 255 45.75 12.95 -21.72
CA SER A 255 46.36 12.62 -20.44
C SER A 255 45.83 13.60 -19.35
N PRO A 256 45.45 13.13 -18.15
CA PRO A 256 45.00 13.97 -17.05
C PRO A 256 46.12 14.94 -16.61
N VAL A 257 45.79 16.22 -16.47
CA VAL A 257 46.69 17.28 -16.02
C VAL A 257 46.25 17.93 -14.70
N THR A 258 45.15 17.48 -14.14
CA THR A 258 44.65 17.90 -12.82
C THR A 258 44.32 16.67 -11.96
N ASP A 259 44.18 16.90 -10.65
CA ASP A 259 43.57 15.93 -9.76
C ASP A 259 42.09 15.64 -10.16
N ILE A 260 41.61 14.47 -9.75
CA ILE A 260 40.22 14.07 -9.97
C ILE A 260 39.34 14.67 -8.89
N ALA A 261 38.40 15.56 -9.28
CA ALA A 261 37.33 16.01 -8.41
C ALA A 261 36.11 15.06 -8.55
N ARG A 262 35.49 14.74 -7.43
CA ARG A 262 34.24 13.93 -7.39
C ARG A 262 33.06 14.79 -7.00
N ILE A 263 31.99 14.71 -7.74
CA ILE A 263 30.75 15.47 -7.55
C ILE A 263 29.54 14.55 -7.68
#